data_676356d46b54ecce5bb9fd6be11270bc
#
_entry.id   676356d46b54ecce5bb9fd6be11270bc
#
_cell.length_a   1.000
_cell.length_b   1.000
_cell.length_c   1.000
_cell.angle_alpha   90.00
_cell.angle_beta   90.00
_cell.angle_gamma   90.00
#
_symmetry.space_group_name_H-M   'P 1'
#
loop_
_entity.id
_entity.type
_entity.pdbx_description
1 polymer ?
#
loop_
_entity_poly.entity_id
_entity_poly.type
_entity_poly.pdbx_seq_one_letter_code
_entity_poly.pdbx_strand_id
1 'polypeptide(L)'
;MFGELVTAYLFLAGVGAGGVAAASVADLLFVREPFGADVVPDFAEKRPAERLVAGVLALSGGALALGAGCLAADLGRIDRVLSLFTAPPVTLMNLGAWAVALLTALAAALALARFLYVPWLRRCAMVVAEIVACGLAVVVAVYAGLLLQTLSGVRLWSSPWVPALFALSAASCGCALLMAG
;
A
#
# COMPACT_ATOMS: atom_id res chain seq x y z
N MET A 1 -9.04 -8.85 -24.44
CA MET A 1 -8.50 -7.50 -24.32
C MET A 1 -8.64 -7.10 -22.87
N PHE A 2 -7.51 -6.82 -22.19
CA PHE A 2 -7.59 -6.27 -20.85
C PHE A 2 -8.24 -4.90 -20.93
N GLY A 3 -9.23 -4.67 -20.07
CA GLY A 3 -9.83 -3.37 -19.96
C GLY A 3 -8.78 -2.35 -19.47
N GLU A 4 -8.83 -1.14 -19.97
CA GLU A 4 -7.99 -0.02 -19.52
C GLU A 4 -8.03 0.12 -17.99
N LEU A 5 -9.15 -0.26 -17.37
CA LEU A 5 -9.38 -0.25 -15.92
C LEU A 5 -8.45 -1.21 -15.15
N VAL A 6 -8.14 -2.39 -15.69
CA VAL A 6 -7.21 -3.34 -15.04
C VAL A 6 -5.78 -2.80 -15.07
N THR A 7 -5.39 -2.16 -16.17
CA THR A 7 -4.07 -1.51 -16.25
C THR A 7 -3.95 -0.36 -15.27
N ALA A 8 -4.99 0.48 -15.17
CA ALA A 8 -5.06 1.57 -14.19
C ALA A 8 -5.01 1.03 -12.76
N TYR A 9 -5.72 -0.05 -12.46
CA TYR A 9 -5.66 -0.72 -11.15
C TYR A 9 -4.25 -1.18 -10.82
N LEU A 10 -3.57 -1.88 -11.72
CA LEU A 10 -2.21 -2.37 -11.48
C LEU A 10 -1.23 -1.23 -11.21
N PHE A 11 -1.32 -0.15 -11.98
CA PHE A 11 -0.49 1.03 -11.78
C PHE A 11 -0.76 1.69 -10.41
N LEU A 12 -2.03 1.95 -10.09
CA LEU A 12 -2.45 2.57 -8.83
C LEU A 12 -2.12 1.70 -7.62
N ALA A 13 -2.28 0.37 -7.73
CA ALA A 13 -1.91 -0.56 -6.68
C ALA A 13 -0.40 -0.56 -6.43
N GLY A 14 0.42 -0.51 -7.50
CA GLY A 14 1.87 -0.42 -7.39
C GLY A 14 2.33 0.86 -6.73
N VAL A 15 1.84 2.02 -7.19
CA VAL A 15 2.16 3.33 -6.62
C VAL A 15 1.70 3.41 -5.16
N GLY A 16 0.48 2.96 -4.87
CA GLY A 16 -0.07 3.00 -3.52
C GLY A 16 0.67 2.07 -2.55
N ALA A 17 0.94 0.82 -2.94
CA ALA A 17 1.70 -0.11 -2.13
C ALA A 17 3.13 0.39 -1.89
N GLY A 18 3.80 0.88 -2.94
CA GLY A 18 5.14 1.47 -2.82
C GLY A 18 5.16 2.68 -1.89
N GLY A 19 4.18 3.58 -2.01
CA GLY A 19 4.06 4.75 -1.14
C GLY A 19 3.82 4.39 0.32
N VAL A 20 2.95 3.42 0.62
CA VAL A 20 2.75 2.93 1.99
C VAL A 20 4.03 2.31 2.54
N ALA A 21 4.72 1.45 1.77
CA ALA A 21 5.97 0.84 2.20
C ALA A 21 7.04 1.90 2.50
N ALA A 22 7.24 2.84 1.59
CA ALA A 22 8.23 3.90 1.73
C ALA A 22 7.93 4.81 2.93
N ALA A 23 6.66 5.22 3.11
CA ALA A 23 6.22 6.03 4.24
C ALA A 23 6.42 5.30 5.58
N SER A 24 6.06 4.00 5.66
CA SER A 24 6.25 3.19 6.87
C SER A 24 7.73 3.02 7.20
N VAL A 25 8.58 2.76 6.21
CA VAL A 25 10.03 2.65 6.40
C VAL A 25 10.62 3.98 6.84
N ALA A 26 10.23 5.09 6.20
CA ALA A 26 10.70 6.42 6.56
C ALA A 26 10.33 6.78 8.00
N ASP A 27 9.12 6.45 8.43
CA ASP A 27 8.69 6.68 9.81
C ASP A 27 9.51 5.87 10.80
N LEU A 28 9.69 4.58 10.53
CA LEU A 28 10.43 3.67 11.42
C LEU A 28 11.91 4.05 11.54
N LEU A 29 12.53 4.59 10.48
CA LEU A 29 13.96 4.90 10.45
C LEU A 29 14.30 6.34 10.84
N PHE A 30 13.48 7.32 10.46
CA PHE A 30 13.84 8.73 10.51
C PHE A 30 12.95 9.57 11.44
N VAL A 31 11.67 9.25 11.55
CA VAL A 31 10.75 10.06 12.36
C VAL A 31 10.70 9.55 13.78
N ARG A 32 10.96 8.28 13.98
CA ARG A 32 10.93 7.64 15.30
C ARG A 32 12.32 7.62 15.91
N GLU A 33 12.47 8.27 17.05
CA GLU A 33 13.66 8.14 17.89
C GLU A 33 13.89 6.69 18.30
N PRO A 34 15.16 6.20 18.31
CA PRO A 34 15.48 4.89 18.82
C PRO A 34 15.02 4.74 20.28
N PHE A 35 14.57 3.55 20.63
CA PHE A 35 14.07 3.15 21.93
C PHE A 35 15.10 3.54 23.01
N GLY A 36 14.84 4.59 23.82
CA GLY A 36 15.67 4.96 24.96
C GLY A 36 16.23 6.38 25.00
N ALA A 37 15.95 7.23 24.04
CA ALA A 37 16.34 8.64 24.15
C ALA A 37 15.27 9.40 24.94
N ASP A 38 15.54 9.64 26.23
CA ASP A 38 14.77 10.56 27.09
C ASP A 38 15.02 12.05 26.72
N VAL A 39 15.38 12.30 25.47
CA VAL A 39 15.53 13.67 24.96
C VAL A 39 14.13 14.18 24.67
N VAL A 40 13.71 15.21 25.40
CA VAL A 40 12.47 15.95 25.16
C VAL A 40 12.50 16.43 23.70
N PRO A 41 11.69 15.87 22.81
CA PRO A 41 11.74 16.25 21.41
C PRO A 41 11.28 17.70 21.30
N ASP A 42 12.04 18.50 20.57
CA ASP A 42 11.61 19.83 20.17
C ASP A 42 10.39 19.66 19.27
N PHE A 43 9.21 19.90 19.86
CA PHE A 43 7.89 19.69 19.20
C PHE A 43 7.71 20.50 17.91
N ALA A 44 8.57 21.50 17.69
CA ALA A 44 8.53 22.35 16.51
C ALA A 44 9.14 21.66 15.28
N GLU A 45 10.17 20.84 15.45
CA GLU A 45 10.93 20.22 14.34
C GLU A 45 10.30 18.93 13.83
N LYS A 46 9.61 18.15 14.69
CA LYS A 46 8.97 16.88 14.30
C LYS A 46 7.63 17.03 13.55
N ARG A 47 6.93 18.14 13.73
CA ARG A 47 5.63 18.37 13.09
C ARG A 47 5.64 18.34 11.55
N PRO A 48 6.64 18.91 10.84
CA PRO A 48 6.65 18.85 9.39
C PRO A 48 6.86 17.41 8.86
N ALA A 49 7.77 16.64 9.45
CA ALA A 49 8.03 15.26 9.03
C ALA A 49 6.82 14.33 9.27
N GLU A 50 6.15 14.45 10.41
CA GLU A 50 4.92 13.70 10.69
C GLU A 50 3.79 14.02 9.71
N ARG A 51 3.63 15.29 9.35
CA ARG A 51 2.65 15.73 8.35
C ARG A 51 2.97 15.20 6.95
N LEU A 52 4.24 15.20 6.59
CA LEU A 52 4.72 14.66 5.32
C LEU A 52 4.40 13.17 5.22
N VAL A 53 4.76 12.38 6.22
CA VAL A 53 4.44 10.93 6.25
C VAL A 53 2.93 10.70 6.23
N ALA A 54 2.15 11.49 6.99
CA ALA A 54 0.69 11.40 6.96
C ALA A 54 0.11 11.74 5.57
N GLY A 55 0.65 12.75 4.90
CA GLY A 55 0.27 13.14 3.55
C GLY A 55 0.56 12.03 2.53
N VAL A 56 1.76 11.45 2.58
CA VAL A 56 2.14 10.33 1.69
C VAL A 56 1.27 9.11 1.96
N LEU A 57 0.98 8.77 3.21
CA LEU A 57 0.06 7.67 3.56
C LEU A 57 -1.36 7.94 3.04
N ALA A 58 -1.86 9.17 3.15
CA ALA A 58 -3.19 9.53 2.65
C ALA A 58 -3.26 9.44 1.11
N LEU A 59 -2.25 9.95 0.40
CA LEU A 59 -2.15 9.86 -1.06
C LEU A 59 -2.05 8.41 -1.52
N SER A 60 -1.22 7.61 -0.86
CA SER A 60 -1.03 6.20 -1.17
C SER A 60 -2.29 5.38 -0.88
N GLY A 61 -2.95 5.63 0.24
CA GLY A 61 -4.25 5.03 0.57
C GLY A 61 -5.33 5.43 -0.44
N GLY A 62 -5.35 6.69 -0.87
CA GLY A 62 -6.23 7.19 -1.92
C GLY A 62 -5.99 6.50 -3.27
N ALA A 63 -4.72 6.33 -3.67
CA ALA A 63 -4.35 5.61 -4.88
C ALA A 63 -4.80 4.14 -4.83
N LEU A 64 -4.61 3.46 -3.69
CA LEU A 64 -5.09 2.08 -3.48
C LEU A 64 -6.62 1.99 -3.56
N ALA A 65 -7.33 2.93 -2.93
CA ALA A 65 -8.79 2.97 -2.96
C ALA A 65 -9.33 3.22 -4.38
N LEU A 66 -8.72 4.13 -5.13
CA LEU A 66 -9.05 4.37 -6.54
C LEU A 66 -8.75 3.14 -7.39
N GLY A 67 -7.62 2.47 -7.19
CA GLY A 67 -7.27 1.23 -7.86
C GLY A 67 -8.29 0.13 -7.59
N ALA A 68 -8.66 -0.08 -6.32
CA ALA A 68 -9.72 -1.02 -5.94
C ALA A 68 -11.07 -0.66 -6.57
N GLY A 69 -11.39 0.63 -6.66
CA GLY A 69 -12.59 1.14 -7.35
C GLY A 69 -12.57 0.83 -8.84
N CYS A 70 -11.44 1.00 -9.53
CA CYS A 70 -11.27 0.62 -10.94
C CYS A 70 -11.50 -0.88 -11.15
N LEU A 71 -10.96 -1.71 -10.26
CA LEU A 71 -11.16 -3.17 -10.30
C LEU A 71 -12.64 -3.55 -10.10
N ALA A 72 -13.28 -2.90 -9.12
CA ALA A 72 -14.71 -3.11 -8.85
C ALA A 72 -15.59 -2.66 -10.03
N ALA A 73 -15.24 -1.56 -10.69
CA ALA A 73 -15.91 -1.08 -11.89
C ALA A 73 -15.76 -2.03 -13.08
N ASP A 74 -14.58 -2.65 -13.25
CA ASP A 74 -14.31 -3.63 -14.30
C ASP A 74 -15.14 -4.92 -14.12
N LEU A 75 -15.37 -5.33 -12.86
CA LEU A 75 -16.26 -6.47 -12.55
C LEU A 75 -17.73 -6.20 -12.88
N GLY A 76 -18.15 -4.94 -12.97
CA GLY A 76 -19.46 -4.49 -13.47
C GLY A 76 -20.68 -4.89 -12.63
N ARG A 77 -20.53 -5.68 -11.55
CA ARG A 77 -21.60 -6.12 -10.65
C ARG A 77 -21.09 -6.27 -9.22
N ILE A 78 -21.77 -5.63 -8.28
CA ILE A 78 -21.48 -5.69 -6.86
C ILE A 78 -21.50 -7.13 -6.31
N ASP A 79 -22.41 -7.97 -6.84
CA ASP A 79 -22.48 -9.38 -6.47
C ASP A 79 -21.19 -10.16 -6.79
N ARG A 80 -20.51 -9.81 -7.89
CA ARG A 80 -19.22 -10.41 -8.24
C ARG A 80 -18.10 -9.93 -7.34
N VAL A 81 -18.13 -8.67 -6.91
CA VAL A 81 -17.17 -8.15 -5.94
C VAL A 81 -17.34 -8.87 -4.61
N LEU A 82 -18.59 -9.05 -4.14
CA LEU A 82 -18.86 -9.80 -2.92
C LEU A 82 -18.46 -11.27 -3.04
N SER A 83 -18.72 -11.90 -4.18
CA SER A 83 -18.31 -13.28 -4.43
C SER A 83 -16.80 -13.46 -4.44
N LEU A 84 -16.02 -12.40 -4.82
CA LEU A 84 -14.57 -12.42 -4.76
C LEU A 84 -14.06 -12.59 -3.32
N PHE A 85 -14.81 -12.09 -2.33
CA PHE A 85 -14.47 -12.22 -0.92
C PHE A 85 -15.01 -13.48 -0.24
N THR A 86 -16.04 -14.11 -0.81
CA THR A 86 -16.77 -15.23 -0.16
C THR A 86 -16.63 -16.57 -0.87
N ALA A 87 -16.17 -16.61 -2.13
CA ALA A 87 -16.14 -17.83 -2.91
C ALA A 87 -14.98 -18.77 -2.51
N PRO A 88 -15.24 -20.02 -2.10
CA PRO A 88 -14.25 -21.09 -2.10
C PRO A 88 -14.08 -21.63 -3.55
N PRO A 89 -12.87 -21.98 -4.02
CA PRO A 89 -11.58 -22.11 -3.36
C PRO A 89 -10.78 -20.79 -3.29
N VAL A 90 -9.82 -20.74 -2.36
CA VAL A 90 -8.89 -19.60 -2.22
C VAL A 90 -8.07 -19.49 -3.50
N THR A 91 -8.45 -18.58 -4.38
CA THR A 91 -7.72 -18.28 -5.62
C THR A 91 -6.71 -17.14 -5.35
N LEU A 92 -5.67 -17.08 -6.19
CA LEU A 92 -4.71 -15.97 -6.13
C LEU A 92 -5.42 -14.61 -6.17
N MET A 93 -6.47 -14.50 -6.96
CA MET A 93 -7.26 -13.28 -7.12
C MET A 93 -8.01 -12.87 -5.85
N ASN A 94 -8.55 -13.86 -5.10
CA ASN A 94 -9.19 -13.64 -3.81
C ASN A 94 -8.19 -13.15 -2.76
N LEU A 95 -7.01 -13.80 -2.68
CA LEU A 95 -5.95 -13.40 -1.76
C LEU A 95 -5.49 -11.96 -2.00
N GLY A 96 -5.34 -11.57 -3.28
CA GLY A 96 -4.96 -10.22 -3.65
C GLY A 96 -6.01 -9.18 -3.30
N ALA A 97 -7.29 -9.47 -3.51
CA ALA A 97 -8.38 -8.56 -3.14
C ALA A 97 -8.40 -8.30 -1.63
N TRP A 98 -8.23 -9.33 -0.81
CA TRP A 98 -8.09 -9.17 0.64
C TRP A 98 -6.86 -8.37 1.04
N ALA A 99 -5.69 -8.64 0.42
CA ALA A 99 -4.46 -7.92 0.72
C ALA A 99 -4.59 -6.42 0.40
N VAL A 100 -5.16 -6.07 -0.76
CA VAL A 100 -5.40 -4.67 -1.16
C VAL A 100 -6.41 -4.00 -0.22
N ALA A 101 -7.51 -4.66 0.13
CA ALA A 101 -8.51 -4.12 1.03
C ALA A 101 -7.93 -3.85 2.43
N LEU A 102 -7.19 -4.82 2.99
CA LEU A 102 -6.53 -4.67 4.28
C LEU A 102 -5.47 -3.57 4.26
N LEU A 103 -4.65 -3.51 3.22
CA LEU A 103 -3.63 -2.47 3.07
C LEU A 103 -4.27 -1.08 2.97
N THR A 104 -5.34 -0.95 2.19
CA THR A 104 -6.07 0.33 2.05
C THR A 104 -6.67 0.78 3.38
N ALA A 105 -7.33 -0.14 4.11
CA ALA A 105 -7.90 0.14 5.42
C ALA A 105 -6.82 0.53 6.43
N LEU A 106 -5.69 -0.17 6.44
CA LEU A 106 -4.58 0.09 7.34
C LEU A 106 -3.89 1.42 7.02
N ALA A 107 -3.67 1.73 5.74
CA ALA A 107 -3.11 3.02 5.31
C ALA A 107 -4.03 4.19 5.69
N ALA A 108 -5.34 4.04 5.50
CA ALA A 108 -6.32 5.03 5.92
C ALA A 108 -6.33 5.21 7.44
N ALA A 109 -6.29 4.12 8.22
CA ALA A 109 -6.26 4.16 9.68
C ALA A 109 -4.98 4.86 10.19
N LEU A 110 -3.81 4.53 9.62
CA LEU A 110 -2.54 5.17 9.97
C LEU A 110 -2.53 6.67 9.62
N ALA A 111 -3.01 7.04 8.43
CA ALA A 111 -3.13 8.43 8.03
C ALA A 111 -4.06 9.19 8.98
N LEU A 112 -5.25 8.64 9.27
CA LEU A 112 -6.23 9.25 10.15
C LEU A 112 -5.71 9.39 11.59
N ALA A 113 -5.05 8.37 12.12
CA ALA A 113 -4.45 8.41 13.45
C ALA A 113 -3.42 9.53 13.60
N ARG A 114 -2.66 9.82 12.53
CA ARG A 114 -1.67 10.91 12.50
C ARG A 114 -2.34 12.28 12.34
N PHE A 115 -3.35 12.41 11.48
CA PHE A 115 -4.09 13.67 11.32
C PHE A 115 -4.87 14.07 12.57
N LEU A 116 -5.50 13.09 13.25
CA LEU A 116 -6.33 13.36 14.44
C LEU A 116 -5.50 13.46 15.73
N TYR A 117 -4.17 13.21 15.65
CA TYR A 117 -3.29 13.23 16.81
C TYR A 117 -3.91 12.50 18.01
N VAL A 118 -4.15 11.19 17.88
CA VAL A 118 -4.77 10.38 18.93
C VAL A 118 -3.68 9.95 19.94
N PRO A 119 -3.58 10.62 21.10
CA PRO A 119 -2.50 10.36 22.07
C PRO A 119 -2.64 9.00 22.74
N TRP A 120 -3.82 8.38 22.62
CA TRP A 120 -4.14 7.10 23.26
C TRP A 120 -3.64 5.88 22.47
N LEU A 121 -3.31 6.02 21.19
CA LEU A 121 -2.79 4.89 20.43
C LEU A 121 -1.36 4.61 20.88
N ARG A 122 -1.19 3.53 21.66
CA ARG A 122 0.11 3.13 22.24
C ARG A 122 1.17 3.08 21.14
N ARG A 123 2.35 3.64 21.38
CA ARG A 123 3.49 3.64 20.44
C ARG A 123 3.73 2.25 19.83
N CYS A 124 3.63 1.19 20.64
CA CYS A 124 3.76 -0.18 20.15
C CYS A 124 2.71 -0.57 19.10
N ALA A 125 1.46 -0.12 19.24
CA ALA A 125 0.41 -0.44 18.27
C ALA A 125 0.67 0.21 16.91
N MET A 126 1.16 1.45 16.90
CA MET A 126 1.55 2.14 15.66
C MET A 126 2.74 1.45 14.96
N VAL A 127 3.79 1.06 15.72
CA VAL A 127 4.94 0.33 15.15
C VAL A 127 4.50 -0.99 14.53
N VAL A 128 3.68 -1.74 15.24
CA VAL A 128 3.16 -3.01 14.74
C VAL A 128 2.33 -2.80 13.48
N ALA A 129 1.46 -1.77 13.48
CA ALA A 129 0.64 -1.45 12.32
C ALA A 129 1.48 -1.06 11.10
N GLU A 130 2.58 -0.31 11.28
CA GLU A 130 3.50 0.07 10.21
C GLU A 130 4.30 -1.12 9.66
N ILE A 131 4.77 -2.01 10.55
CA ILE A 131 5.44 -3.24 10.13
C ILE A 131 4.48 -4.13 9.33
N VAL A 132 3.25 -4.27 9.79
CA VAL A 132 2.20 -5.02 9.08
C VAL A 132 1.87 -4.35 7.74
N ALA A 133 1.75 -3.01 7.71
CA ALA A 133 1.50 -2.27 6.47
C ALA A 133 2.63 -2.46 5.45
N CYS A 134 3.88 -2.40 5.90
CA CYS A 134 5.05 -2.65 5.05
C CYS A 134 5.03 -4.08 4.49
N GLY A 135 4.76 -5.09 5.32
CA GLY A 135 4.63 -6.48 4.89
C GLY A 135 3.51 -6.69 3.87
N LEU A 136 2.33 -6.13 4.14
CA LEU A 136 1.18 -6.17 3.21
C LEU A 136 1.47 -5.45 1.90
N ALA A 137 2.18 -4.32 1.95
CA ALA A 137 2.58 -3.56 0.76
C ALA A 137 3.48 -4.40 -0.17
N VAL A 138 4.44 -5.12 0.39
CA VAL A 138 5.28 -6.06 -0.37
C VAL A 138 4.43 -7.19 -0.99
N VAL A 139 3.50 -7.76 -0.22
CA VAL A 139 2.59 -8.80 -0.72
C VAL A 139 1.75 -8.27 -1.89
N VAL A 140 1.20 -7.06 -1.79
CA VAL A 140 0.42 -6.44 -2.86
C VAL A 140 1.28 -6.17 -4.10
N ALA A 141 2.50 -5.68 -3.93
CA ALA A 141 3.42 -5.43 -5.05
C ALA A 141 3.80 -6.73 -5.78
N VAL A 142 4.14 -7.78 -5.04
CA VAL A 142 4.45 -9.10 -5.62
C VAL A 142 3.23 -9.72 -6.29
N TYR A 143 2.07 -9.64 -5.64
CA TYR A 143 0.81 -10.14 -6.18
C TYR A 143 0.46 -9.48 -7.52
N ALA A 144 0.60 -8.14 -7.63
CA ALA A 144 0.36 -7.43 -8.89
C ALA A 144 1.28 -7.92 -10.01
N GLY A 145 2.55 -8.19 -9.71
CA GLY A 145 3.49 -8.81 -10.64
C GLY A 145 3.13 -10.25 -11.04
N LEU A 146 2.65 -11.06 -10.09
CA LEU A 146 2.18 -12.43 -10.36
C LEU A 146 0.91 -12.43 -11.22
N LEU A 147 0.01 -11.48 -11.01
CA LEU A 147 -1.17 -11.29 -11.87
C LEU A 147 -0.76 -11.04 -13.33
N LEU A 148 0.23 -10.18 -13.56
CA LEU A 148 0.78 -9.95 -14.89
C LEU A 148 1.36 -11.24 -15.51
N GLN A 149 1.98 -12.08 -14.70
CA GLN A 149 2.59 -13.34 -15.15
C GLN A 149 1.53 -14.38 -15.58
N THR A 150 0.34 -14.37 -14.97
CA THR A 150 -0.77 -15.28 -15.37
C THR A 150 -1.36 -14.94 -16.74
N LEU A 151 -1.02 -13.76 -17.28
CA LEU A 151 -1.46 -13.28 -18.58
C LEU A 151 -0.62 -13.86 -19.71
N SER A 152 -0.90 -15.08 -20.11
CA SER A 152 -0.16 -15.89 -21.08
C SER A 152 -0.12 -15.33 -22.52
N GLY A 153 -0.71 -14.15 -22.78
CA GLY A 153 -0.76 -13.54 -24.12
C GLY A 153 0.56 -12.97 -24.64
N VAL A 154 1.53 -12.69 -23.77
CA VAL A 154 2.82 -12.08 -24.14
C VAL A 154 3.96 -12.89 -23.51
N ARG A 155 4.82 -13.48 -24.35
CA ARG A 155 5.98 -14.28 -23.88
C ARG A 155 6.91 -13.54 -22.91
N LEU A 156 6.96 -12.22 -23.01
CA LEU A 156 7.80 -11.37 -22.16
C LEU A 156 7.31 -11.37 -20.69
N TRP A 157 6.00 -11.54 -20.47
CA TRP A 157 5.39 -11.51 -19.13
C TRP A 157 5.47 -12.84 -18.39
N SER A 158 5.77 -13.94 -19.08
CA SER A 158 5.98 -15.26 -18.46
C SER A 158 7.34 -15.38 -17.77
N SER A 159 8.17 -14.33 -17.79
CA SER A 159 9.48 -14.33 -17.13
C SER A 159 9.33 -14.26 -15.60
N PRO A 160 10.07 -15.07 -14.82
CA PRO A 160 10.05 -15.03 -13.34
C PRO A 160 10.55 -13.69 -12.76
N TRP A 161 11.14 -12.84 -13.58
CA TRP A 161 11.64 -11.52 -13.16
C TRP A 161 10.58 -10.41 -13.13
N VAL A 162 9.39 -10.63 -13.72
CA VAL A 162 8.33 -9.63 -13.79
C VAL A 162 7.83 -9.19 -12.40
N PRO A 163 7.57 -10.09 -11.44
CA PRO A 163 7.20 -9.65 -10.08
C PRO A 163 8.28 -8.83 -9.39
N ALA A 164 9.55 -9.18 -9.60
CA ALA A 164 10.67 -8.42 -9.03
C ALA A 164 10.79 -7.02 -9.62
N LEU A 165 10.65 -6.89 -10.94
CA LEU A 165 10.64 -5.60 -11.62
C LEU A 165 9.47 -4.73 -11.15
N PHE A 166 8.29 -5.33 -10.95
CA PHE A 166 7.12 -4.61 -10.48
C PHE A 166 7.29 -4.12 -9.05
N ALA A 167 7.85 -4.95 -8.15
CA ALA A 167 8.14 -4.58 -6.78
C ALA A 167 9.19 -3.46 -6.71
N LEU A 168 10.25 -3.51 -7.52
CA LEU A 168 11.27 -2.45 -7.60
C LEU A 168 10.69 -1.14 -8.14
N SER A 169 9.83 -1.21 -9.16
CA SER A 169 9.11 -0.05 -9.70
C SER A 169 8.20 0.58 -8.64
N ALA A 170 7.45 -0.24 -7.89
CA ALA A 170 6.62 0.23 -6.79
C ALA A 170 7.44 0.94 -5.71
N ALA A 171 8.59 0.36 -5.30
CA ALA A 171 9.49 0.98 -4.35
C ALA A 171 10.03 2.33 -4.84
N SER A 172 10.43 2.41 -6.12
CA SER A 172 10.88 3.66 -6.75
C SER A 172 9.79 4.74 -6.73
N CYS A 173 8.55 4.38 -7.07
CA CYS A 173 7.41 5.31 -6.98
C CYS A 173 7.16 5.79 -5.53
N GLY A 174 7.31 4.88 -4.56
CA GLY A 174 7.19 5.23 -3.14
C GLY A 174 8.24 6.24 -2.68
N CYS A 175 9.50 6.03 -3.07
CA CYS A 175 10.58 6.98 -2.80
C CYS A 175 10.33 8.34 -3.47
N ALA A 176 9.84 8.34 -4.71
CA ALA A 176 9.50 9.57 -5.41
C ALA A 176 8.37 10.36 -4.71
N LEU A 177 7.35 9.66 -4.19
CA LEU A 177 6.29 10.28 -3.40
C LEU A 177 6.80 10.92 -2.10
N LEU A 178 7.76 10.30 -1.43
CA LEU A 178 8.40 10.86 -0.23
C LEU A 178 9.23 12.12 -0.54
N MET A 179 9.85 12.17 -1.72
CA MET A 179 10.65 13.34 -2.14
C MET A 179 9.78 14.49 -2.64
N ALA A 180 8.57 14.21 -3.09
CA ALA A 180 7.64 15.21 -3.62
C ALA A 180 6.80 15.91 -2.54
N GLY A 181 6.69 15.33 -1.34
CA GLY A 181 5.95 15.87 -0.20
C GLY A 181 6.83 16.62 0.77
#